data_8c3e11da68e6636b6d151d089184637d
#
_entry.id   8c3e11da68e6636b6d151d089184637d
#
_cell.length_a   1.000
_cell.length_b   1.000
_cell.length_c   1.000
_cell.angle_alpha   90.00
_cell.angle_beta   90.00
_cell.angle_gamma   90.00
#
_symmetry.space_group_name_H-M   'P 1'
#
loop_
_entity.id
_entity.type
_entity.pdbx_description
1 polymer ?
#
loop_
_entity_poly.entity_id
_entity_poly.type
_entity_poly.pdbx_seq_one_letter_code
_entity_poly.pdbx_strand_id
1 'polypeptide(L)'
;MCIRDSHTPDEVRRILSVILGCEVDESITLLPPFYVDYGKHIKIGKGCFIQQCCTFFGRGGITLGENVFLGPKVNIITINHDPEPENRDATYGRPVVLEDRVWVGINATILPGVRIGYGAIVGANSVVTKDVPPMTVVAGNPARIIKELKK
;
A
#
# COMPACT_ATOMS: atom_id res chain seq x y z
N MET A 1 0.86 -14.53 -5.20
CA MET A 1 -0.51 -14.59 -5.78
C MET A 1 -0.75 -13.34 -6.60
N CYS A 2 -1.58 -13.39 -7.62
CA CYS A 2 -1.95 -12.19 -8.38
C CYS A 2 -3.36 -12.35 -8.96
N ILE A 3 -4.04 -11.22 -9.15
CA ILE A 3 -5.26 -11.13 -9.95
C ILE A 3 -4.82 -10.54 -11.28
N ARG A 4 -4.85 -11.31 -12.36
CA ARG A 4 -4.25 -10.91 -13.66
C ARG A 4 -5.25 -10.44 -14.69
N ASP A 5 -6.37 -11.11 -14.79
CA ASP A 5 -7.31 -10.92 -15.89
C ASP A 5 -8.42 -9.94 -15.50
N SER A 6 -9.10 -9.42 -16.49
CA SER A 6 -10.27 -8.58 -16.26
C SER A 6 -11.43 -9.46 -15.80
N HIS A 7 -11.87 -9.24 -14.60
CA HIS A 7 -13.04 -9.85 -14.00
C HIS A 7 -14.08 -8.77 -13.73
N THR A 8 -15.30 -9.19 -13.45
CA THR A 8 -16.28 -8.27 -12.90
C THR A 8 -15.80 -7.77 -11.52
N PRO A 9 -16.22 -6.58 -11.06
CA PRO A 9 -15.85 -6.08 -9.74
C PRO A 9 -16.15 -7.08 -8.61
N ASP A 10 -17.24 -7.85 -8.71
CA ASP A 10 -17.62 -8.86 -7.72
C ASP A 10 -16.66 -10.05 -7.72
N GLU A 11 -16.24 -10.51 -8.88
CA GLU A 11 -15.23 -11.58 -8.98
C GLU A 11 -13.89 -11.14 -8.41
N VAL A 12 -13.46 -9.91 -8.69
CA VAL A 12 -12.23 -9.35 -8.13
C VAL A 12 -12.31 -9.33 -6.60
N ARG A 13 -13.42 -8.84 -6.03
CA ARG A 13 -13.63 -8.83 -4.57
C ARG A 13 -13.62 -10.24 -3.99
N ARG A 14 -14.28 -11.19 -4.64
CA ARG A 14 -14.29 -12.60 -4.20
C ARG A 14 -12.87 -13.20 -4.19
N ILE A 15 -12.08 -12.96 -5.22
CA ILE A 15 -10.69 -13.42 -5.28
C ILE A 15 -9.86 -12.72 -4.18
N LEU A 16 -10.05 -11.42 -4.01
CA LEU A 16 -9.37 -10.65 -2.97
C LEU A 16 -9.72 -11.17 -1.57
N SER A 17 -10.98 -11.51 -1.30
CA SER A 17 -11.41 -12.12 -0.03
C SER A 17 -10.68 -13.42 0.26
N VAL A 18 -10.49 -14.27 -0.75
CA VAL A 18 -9.71 -15.51 -0.60
C VAL A 18 -8.24 -15.20 -0.28
N ILE A 19 -7.65 -14.22 -0.95
CA ILE A 19 -6.27 -13.80 -0.74
C ILE A 19 -6.06 -13.26 0.68
N LEU A 20 -6.97 -12.40 1.14
CA LEU A 20 -6.91 -11.77 2.46
C LEU A 20 -7.33 -12.73 3.59
N GLY A 21 -8.14 -13.74 3.28
CA GLY A 21 -8.70 -14.65 4.26
C GLY A 21 -9.83 -14.03 5.09
N CYS A 22 -10.47 -12.99 4.60
CA CYS A 22 -11.62 -12.32 5.21
C CYS A 22 -12.53 -11.74 4.13
N GLU A 23 -13.76 -11.41 4.50
CA GLU A 23 -14.70 -10.74 3.60
C GLU A 23 -14.22 -9.32 3.25
N VAL A 24 -14.34 -8.98 1.98
CA VAL A 24 -13.98 -7.66 1.43
C VAL A 24 -15.25 -6.84 1.23
N ASP A 25 -15.26 -5.64 1.80
CA ASP A 25 -16.40 -4.73 1.71
C ASP A 25 -16.71 -4.35 0.24
N GLU A 26 -17.99 -4.23 -0.08
CA GLU A 26 -18.47 -3.95 -1.44
C GLU A 26 -18.01 -2.59 -2.00
N SER A 27 -17.71 -1.64 -1.13
CA SER A 27 -17.21 -0.33 -1.51
C SER A 27 -15.74 -0.31 -1.98
N ILE A 28 -15.01 -1.42 -1.79
CA ILE A 28 -13.62 -1.53 -2.23
C ILE A 28 -13.58 -1.80 -3.72
N THR A 29 -12.82 -0.97 -4.43
CA THR A 29 -12.54 -1.14 -5.86
C THR A 29 -11.07 -1.46 -6.06
N LEU A 30 -10.81 -2.59 -6.73
CA LEU A 30 -9.47 -3.00 -7.14
C LEU A 30 -9.47 -3.28 -8.65
N LEU A 31 -8.55 -2.63 -9.35
CA LEU A 31 -8.36 -2.82 -10.79
C LEU A 31 -7.18 -3.76 -11.04
N PRO A 32 -7.40 -4.92 -11.67
CA PRO A 32 -6.32 -5.83 -12.06
C PRO A 32 -5.37 -5.24 -13.11
N PRO A 33 -4.12 -5.76 -13.23
CA PRO A 33 -3.53 -6.79 -12.37
C PRO A 33 -3.12 -6.28 -10.99
N PHE A 34 -3.14 -7.17 -10.00
CA PHE A 34 -2.72 -6.89 -8.62
C PHE A 34 -1.81 -8.03 -8.14
N TYR A 35 -0.70 -7.66 -7.49
CA TYR A 35 0.33 -8.60 -7.05
C TYR A 35 0.47 -8.59 -5.53
N VAL A 36 0.55 -9.78 -4.93
CA VAL A 36 0.68 -9.93 -3.49
C VAL A 36 1.48 -11.20 -3.17
N ASP A 37 2.40 -11.11 -2.21
CA ASP A 37 3.15 -12.26 -1.70
C ASP A 37 2.35 -13.02 -0.64
N TYR A 38 1.83 -12.30 0.37
CA TYR A 38 1.08 -12.88 1.48
C TYR A 38 -0.05 -11.94 1.92
N GLY A 39 -1.29 -12.35 1.62
CA GLY A 39 -2.47 -11.51 1.83
C GLY A 39 -3.03 -11.49 3.25
N LYS A 40 -2.85 -12.58 4.04
CA LYS A 40 -3.52 -12.72 5.35
C LYS A 40 -3.11 -11.69 6.41
N HIS A 41 -2.03 -10.96 6.21
CA HIS A 41 -1.61 -9.86 7.06
C HIS A 41 -1.97 -8.48 6.49
N ILE A 42 -2.81 -8.45 5.47
CA ILE A 42 -3.27 -7.20 4.84
C ILE A 42 -4.69 -6.91 5.29
N LYS A 43 -4.94 -5.68 5.71
CA LYS A 43 -6.25 -5.14 6.05
C LYS A 43 -6.55 -3.96 5.15
N ILE A 44 -7.74 -3.93 4.57
CA ILE A 44 -8.18 -2.86 3.66
C ILE A 44 -9.50 -2.31 4.17
N GLY A 45 -9.52 -1.02 4.49
CA GLY A 45 -10.71 -0.30 4.93
C GLY A 45 -11.71 -0.05 3.79
N LYS A 46 -12.91 0.38 4.16
CA LYS A 46 -14.00 0.70 3.23
C LYS A 46 -13.64 1.84 2.29
N GLY A 47 -14.25 1.85 1.11
CA GLY A 47 -14.09 2.92 0.14
C GLY A 47 -12.70 3.03 -0.49
N CYS A 48 -11.81 2.06 -0.26
CA CYS A 48 -10.49 2.07 -0.86
C CYS A 48 -10.56 1.87 -2.38
N PHE A 49 -9.74 2.62 -3.11
CA PHE A 49 -9.55 2.49 -4.54
C PHE A 49 -8.10 2.14 -4.86
N ILE A 50 -7.88 0.93 -5.35
CA ILE A 50 -6.55 0.38 -5.68
C ILE A 50 -6.47 0.18 -7.18
N GLN A 51 -5.60 0.94 -7.83
CA GLN A 51 -5.44 0.87 -9.27
C GLN A 51 -4.49 -0.25 -9.70
N GLN A 52 -4.43 -0.45 -11.01
CA GLN A 52 -3.74 -1.58 -11.62
C GLN A 52 -2.23 -1.62 -11.34
N CYS A 53 -1.68 -2.82 -11.38
CA CYS A 53 -0.26 -3.11 -11.18
C CYS A 53 0.28 -2.77 -9.79
N CYS A 54 -0.58 -2.55 -8.79
CA CYS A 54 -0.11 -2.39 -7.42
C CYS A 54 0.51 -3.70 -6.91
N THR A 55 1.58 -3.57 -6.11
CA THR A 55 2.32 -4.69 -5.54
C THR A 55 2.41 -4.56 -4.02
N PHE A 56 1.89 -5.54 -3.30
CA PHE A 56 1.89 -5.57 -1.83
C PHE A 56 2.73 -6.74 -1.32
N PHE A 57 3.86 -6.42 -0.69
CA PHE A 57 4.65 -7.39 0.08
C PHE A 57 4.14 -7.39 1.52
N GLY A 58 3.08 -8.18 1.77
CA GLY A 58 2.25 -8.10 2.97
C GLY A 58 2.73 -8.87 4.19
N ARG A 59 3.81 -9.64 4.13
CA ARG A 59 4.27 -10.52 5.22
C ARG A 59 4.49 -9.79 6.55
N GLY A 60 4.99 -8.56 6.52
CA GLY A 60 5.20 -7.72 7.71
C GLY A 60 3.96 -6.97 8.20
N GLY A 61 2.85 -7.07 7.46
CA GLY A 61 1.57 -6.42 7.75
C GLY A 61 1.36 -5.11 6.98
N ILE A 62 0.21 -5.00 6.32
CA ILE A 62 -0.24 -3.77 5.66
C ILE A 62 -1.63 -3.42 6.19
N THR A 63 -1.81 -2.18 6.59
CA THR A 63 -3.13 -1.65 6.95
C THR A 63 -3.42 -0.42 6.10
N LEU A 64 -4.50 -0.48 5.34
CA LEU A 64 -5.11 0.66 4.68
C LEU A 64 -6.36 1.05 5.47
N GLY A 65 -6.43 2.30 5.89
CA GLY A 65 -7.61 2.92 6.49
C GLY A 65 -8.76 3.05 5.48
N GLU A 66 -9.76 3.84 5.81
CA GLU A 66 -10.91 4.07 4.94
C GLU A 66 -10.60 5.12 3.86
N ASN A 67 -11.20 4.93 2.66
CA ASN A 67 -11.09 5.87 1.54
C ASN A 67 -9.63 6.16 1.11
N VAL A 68 -8.76 5.17 1.19
CA VAL A 68 -7.38 5.27 0.68
C VAL A 68 -7.38 5.11 -0.83
N PHE A 69 -6.68 6.01 -1.53
CA PHE A 69 -6.52 5.97 -2.98
C PHE A 69 -5.07 5.62 -3.33
N LEU A 70 -4.89 4.51 -4.04
CA LEU A 70 -3.60 4.09 -4.57
C LEU A 70 -3.60 4.19 -6.10
N GLY A 71 -2.72 5.04 -6.63
CA GLY A 71 -2.47 5.13 -8.06
C GLY A 71 -1.85 3.86 -8.64
N PRO A 72 -1.77 3.74 -9.98
CA PRO A 72 -1.19 2.57 -10.62
C PRO A 72 0.26 2.32 -10.18
N LYS A 73 0.66 1.05 -10.13
CA LYS A 73 2.05 0.64 -9.82
C LYS A 73 2.56 1.09 -8.44
N VAL A 74 1.67 1.38 -7.50
CA VAL A 74 2.09 1.65 -6.12
C VAL A 74 2.63 0.36 -5.50
N ASN A 75 3.81 0.47 -4.85
CA ASN A 75 4.45 -0.63 -4.16
C ASN A 75 4.44 -0.38 -2.65
N ILE A 76 3.92 -1.34 -1.89
CA ILE A 76 3.97 -1.32 -0.42
C ILE A 76 4.82 -2.50 0.02
N ILE A 77 5.95 -2.20 0.64
CA ILE A 77 6.95 -3.19 1.04
C ILE A 77 7.02 -3.23 2.55
N THR A 78 6.91 -4.43 3.13
CA THR A 78 6.96 -4.61 4.59
C THR A 78 8.12 -5.47 5.06
N ILE A 79 9.01 -5.89 4.15
CA ILE A 79 10.13 -6.79 4.42
C ILE A 79 11.42 -6.19 3.91
N ASN A 80 12.46 -6.30 4.72
CA ASN A 80 13.85 -6.06 4.35
C ASN A 80 14.70 -7.30 4.64
N HIS A 81 15.80 -7.43 3.93
CA HIS A 81 16.89 -8.35 4.26
C HIS A 81 17.85 -7.71 5.23
N ASP A 82 18.64 -8.54 5.91
CA ASP A 82 19.73 -8.06 6.74
C ASP A 82 20.76 -7.30 5.88
N PRO A 83 21.25 -6.13 6.31
CA PRO A 83 22.26 -5.37 5.58
C PRO A 83 23.62 -6.08 5.54
N GLU A 84 23.93 -6.93 6.52
CA GLU A 84 25.18 -7.68 6.57
C GLU A 84 25.18 -8.76 5.48
N PRO A 85 26.20 -8.79 4.60
CA PRO A 85 26.24 -9.74 3.47
C PRO A 85 26.09 -11.20 3.86
N GLU A 86 26.70 -11.60 4.97
CA GLU A 86 26.70 -12.98 5.47
C GLU A 86 25.35 -13.40 6.07
N ASN A 87 24.51 -12.43 6.43
CA ASN A 87 23.20 -12.66 7.03
C ASN A 87 22.04 -12.31 6.09
N ARG A 88 22.30 -12.06 4.81
CA ARG A 88 21.32 -11.51 3.87
C ARG A 88 20.11 -12.41 3.61
N ASP A 89 20.19 -13.69 3.95
CA ASP A 89 19.07 -14.62 3.92
C ASP A 89 18.02 -14.33 5.01
N ALA A 90 18.43 -13.69 6.11
CA ALA A 90 17.51 -13.25 7.16
C ALA A 90 16.65 -12.11 6.68
N THR A 91 15.34 -12.16 7.00
CA THR A 91 14.39 -11.13 6.64
C THR A 91 13.68 -10.57 7.86
N TYR A 92 13.44 -9.26 7.86
CA TYR A 92 12.77 -8.55 8.94
C TYR A 92 11.51 -7.87 8.41
N GLY A 93 10.37 -8.17 9.04
CA GLY A 93 9.10 -7.53 8.73
C GLY A 93 8.86 -6.29 9.60
N ARG A 94 8.41 -5.19 8.99
CA ARG A 94 7.89 -4.02 9.70
C ARG A 94 6.58 -3.58 9.03
N PRO A 95 5.49 -3.41 9.81
CA PRO A 95 4.21 -3.08 9.22
C PRO A 95 4.21 -1.69 8.58
N VAL A 96 3.41 -1.57 7.53
CA VAL A 96 3.11 -0.29 6.88
C VAL A 96 1.65 0.06 7.16
N VAL A 97 1.40 1.30 7.55
CA VAL A 97 0.06 1.82 7.85
C VAL A 97 -0.21 3.07 7.04
N LEU A 98 -1.27 3.04 6.25
CA LEU A 98 -1.85 4.22 5.61
C LEU A 98 -3.16 4.54 6.35
N GLU A 99 -3.23 5.72 6.96
CA GLU A 99 -4.46 6.17 7.64
C GLU A 99 -5.55 6.55 6.62
N ASP A 100 -6.72 6.93 7.13
CA ASP A 100 -7.86 7.24 6.27
C ASP A 100 -7.55 8.40 5.30
N ARG A 101 -8.16 8.35 4.12
CA ARG A 101 -8.08 9.39 3.08
C ARG A 101 -6.66 9.68 2.57
N VAL A 102 -5.72 8.79 2.78
CA VAL A 102 -4.38 8.90 2.16
C VAL A 102 -4.51 8.72 0.65
N TRP A 103 -3.80 9.55 -0.09
CA TRP A 103 -3.66 9.42 -1.53
C TRP A 103 -2.20 9.18 -1.91
N VAL A 104 -1.94 8.07 -2.60
CA VAL A 104 -0.60 7.71 -3.10
C VAL A 104 -0.60 7.79 -4.62
N GLY A 105 0.26 8.64 -5.16
CA GLY A 105 0.44 8.83 -6.60
C GLY A 105 1.05 7.63 -7.30
N ILE A 106 0.91 7.60 -8.62
CA ILE A 106 1.43 6.53 -9.50
C ILE A 106 2.90 6.20 -9.20
N ASN A 107 3.23 4.89 -9.18
CA ASN A 107 4.58 4.36 -9.07
C ASN A 107 5.35 4.79 -7.80
N ALA A 108 4.66 5.22 -6.75
CA ALA A 108 5.30 5.48 -5.48
C ALA A 108 5.60 4.16 -4.75
N THR A 109 6.67 4.17 -3.95
CA THR A 109 7.09 3.03 -3.13
C THR A 109 7.12 3.42 -1.66
N ILE A 110 6.42 2.64 -0.82
CA ILE A 110 6.37 2.83 0.63
C ILE A 110 7.23 1.75 1.28
N LEU A 111 8.23 2.16 2.05
CA LEU A 111 9.19 1.25 2.66
C LEU A 111 8.72 0.69 4.01
N PRO A 112 9.33 -0.43 4.47
CA PRO A 112 8.94 -1.10 5.71
C PRO A 112 8.95 -0.21 6.95
N GLY A 113 7.89 -0.28 7.73
CA GLY A 113 7.76 0.45 8.99
C GLY A 113 7.19 1.86 8.87
N VAL A 114 6.87 2.32 7.65
CA VAL A 114 6.34 3.66 7.42
C VAL A 114 4.86 3.76 7.80
N ARG A 115 4.52 4.85 8.48
CA ARG A 115 3.15 5.30 8.73
C ARG A 115 2.86 6.56 7.93
N ILE A 116 1.78 6.57 7.18
CA ILE A 116 1.30 7.74 6.43
C ILE A 116 0.03 8.24 7.11
N GLY A 117 0.08 9.47 7.62
CA GLY A 117 -0.98 10.07 8.43
C GLY A 117 -2.20 10.46 7.60
N TYR A 118 -3.32 10.65 8.30
CA TYR A 118 -4.64 11.01 7.76
C TYR A 118 -4.56 12.09 6.67
N GLY A 119 -5.19 11.83 5.54
CA GLY A 119 -5.32 12.79 4.44
C GLY A 119 -4.01 13.23 3.78
N ALA A 120 -2.89 12.57 4.09
CA ALA A 120 -1.61 12.87 3.46
C ALA A 120 -1.59 12.44 1.99
N ILE A 121 -0.76 13.10 1.20
CA ILE A 121 -0.57 12.81 -0.23
C ILE A 121 0.89 12.47 -0.48
N VAL A 122 1.10 11.37 -1.18
CA VAL A 122 2.42 10.97 -1.68
C VAL A 122 2.46 11.24 -3.18
N GLY A 123 3.40 12.09 -3.62
CA GLY A 123 3.59 12.42 -5.03
C GLY A 123 4.02 11.20 -5.86
N ALA A 124 3.75 11.26 -7.17
CA ALA A 124 4.13 10.21 -8.10
C ALA A 124 5.65 9.95 -8.09
N ASN A 125 6.06 8.69 -8.33
CA ASN A 125 7.46 8.24 -8.36
C ASN A 125 8.26 8.51 -7.06
N SER A 126 7.60 8.70 -5.95
CA SER A 126 8.25 8.95 -4.66
C SER A 126 8.65 7.66 -3.95
N VAL A 127 9.74 7.73 -3.17
CA VAL A 127 10.14 6.65 -2.26
C VAL A 127 10.02 7.15 -0.82
N VAL A 128 9.00 6.66 -0.11
CA VAL A 128 8.71 7.06 1.27
C VAL A 128 9.50 6.18 2.23
N THR A 129 10.47 6.80 2.90
CA THR A 129 11.44 6.13 3.79
C THR A 129 11.22 6.45 5.27
N LYS A 130 10.31 7.37 5.60
CA LYS A 130 9.98 7.84 6.95
C LYS A 130 8.51 8.13 7.05
N ASP A 131 8.00 8.19 8.27
CA ASP A 131 6.61 8.56 8.55
C ASP A 131 6.25 9.91 7.92
N VAL A 132 5.00 9.99 7.45
CA VAL A 132 4.43 11.19 6.84
C VAL A 132 3.36 11.75 7.78
N PRO A 133 3.50 13.02 8.21
CA PRO A 133 2.49 13.65 9.07
C PRO A 133 1.12 13.74 8.37
N PRO A 134 0.02 13.79 9.14
CA PRO A 134 -1.31 14.02 8.58
C PRO A 134 -1.37 15.32 7.77
N MET A 135 -2.28 15.37 6.79
CA MET A 135 -2.54 16.57 5.98
C MET A 135 -1.29 17.18 5.34
N THR A 136 -0.37 16.34 4.89
CA THR A 136 0.92 16.75 4.34
C THR A 136 1.12 16.16 2.95
N VAL A 137 1.74 16.91 2.05
CA VAL A 137 2.17 16.41 0.75
C VAL A 137 3.67 16.13 0.78
N VAL A 138 4.06 14.91 0.45
CA VAL A 138 5.46 14.51 0.30
C VAL A 138 5.75 14.08 -1.12
N ALA A 139 6.96 14.35 -1.61
CA ALA A 139 7.39 13.88 -2.93
C ALA A 139 8.91 13.71 -2.99
N GLY A 140 9.36 12.94 -3.99
CA GLY A 140 10.78 12.74 -4.32
C GLY A 140 11.34 11.38 -3.86
N ASN A 141 12.62 11.18 -4.13
CA ASN A 141 13.38 9.99 -3.71
C ASN A 141 14.71 10.43 -3.05
N PRO A 142 14.83 10.31 -1.73
CA PRO A 142 13.78 9.96 -0.77
C PRO A 142 12.72 11.08 -0.66
N ALA A 143 11.49 10.71 -0.32
CA ALA A 143 10.38 11.67 -0.20
C ALA A 143 10.64 12.70 0.92
N ARG A 144 10.28 13.96 0.64
CA ARG A 144 10.36 15.09 1.57
C ARG A 144 9.04 15.84 1.58
N ILE A 145 8.74 16.49 2.69
CA ILE A 145 7.58 17.37 2.80
C ILE A 145 7.77 18.54 1.82
N ILE A 146 6.80 18.74 0.95
CA ILE A 146 6.78 19.86 0.01
C ILE A 146 5.69 20.87 0.32
N LYS A 147 4.67 20.45 1.10
CA LYS A 147 3.57 21.33 1.45
C LYS A 147 2.70 20.71 2.56
N GLU A 148 2.14 21.57 3.40
CA GLU A 148 1.06 21.22 4.32
C GLU A 148 -0.29 21.58 3.68
N LEU A 149 -1.28 20.70 3.84
CA LEU A 149 -2.65 20.94 3.37
C LEU A 149 -3.39 21.75 4.45
N LYS A 150 -4.04 22.82 4.03
CA LYS A 150 -4.94 23.56 4.93
C LYS A 150 -6.20 22.72 5.20
N LYS A 151 -6.65 22.74 6.43
CA LYS A 151 -7.97 22.20 6.81
C LYS A 151 -9.08 23.00 6.12
#